data_02bc55cb0273497a2fcf0489192c3f7e
#
_entry.id   02bc55cb0273497a2fcf0489192c3f7e
#
_cell.length_a   1.000
_cell.length_b   1.000
_cell.length_c   1.000
_cell.angle_alpha   90.00
_cell.angle_beta   90.00
_cell.angle_gamma   90.00
#
_symmetry.space_group_name_H-M   'P 1'
#
loop_
_entity.id
_entity.type
_entity.pdbx_description
1 polymer ?
#
loop_
_entity_poly.entity_id
_entity_poly.type
_entity_poly.pdbx_seq_one_letter_code
_entity_poly.pdbx_strand_id
1 'polypeptide(L)'
;MKLVLGLGCDRNAPLSTLEAAIDKALASAQLNRDQVVQLASIDKKQDELALLQLGQLYHWPIQFYPAEQLAAVIVPSPSAVVLKYMGTPSVSEAAAILAANTDMSDLLVEKYKYCGDEGKNATVSIVRMRVNT
;
A
#
# COMPACT_ATOMS: atom_id res chain seq x y z
N MET A 1 13.40 -2.94 12.40
CA MET A 1 12.61 -1.92 11.69
C MET A 1 11.25 -2.51 11.32
N LYS A 2 10.18 -1.82 11.70
CA LYS A 2 8.81 -2.25 11.37
C LYS A 2 8.30 -1.45 10.18
N LEU A 3 7.62 -2.14 9.25
CA LEU A 3 7.16 -1.56 8.00
C LEU A 3 5.65 -1.66 7.88
N VAL A 4 5.05 -0.65 7.25
CA VAL A 4 3.67 -0.64 6.82
C VAL A 4 3.65 -0.59 5.30
N LEU A 5 2.86 -1.45 4.68
CA LEU A 5 2.67 -1.45 3.23
C LEU A 5 1.34 -0.80 2.90
N GLY A 6 1.38 0.23 2.07
CA GLY A 6 0.19 0.79 1.44
C GLY A 6 -0.03 0.11 0.10
N LEU A 7 -1.25 -0.31 -0.17
CA LEU A 7 -1.56 -1.10 -1.36
C LEU A 7 -2.66 -0.47 -2.18
N GLY A 8 -2.48 -0.49 -3.49
CA GLY A 8 -3.51 -0.21 -4.47
C GLY A 8 -3.47 -1.31 -5.52
N CYS A 9 -4.60 -1.62 -6.13
CA CYS A 9 -4.65 -2.63 -7.18
C CYS A 9 -5.87 -2.42 -8.08
N ASP A 10 -5.80 -2.98 -9.29
CA ASP A 10 -6.95 -3.07 -10.16
C ASP A 10 -7.99 -4.01 -9.56
N ARG A 11 -9.26 -3.79 -9.89
CA ARG A 11 -10.35 -4.65 -9.43
C ARG A 11 -10.09 -6.10 -9.87
N ASN A 12 -10.23 -7.03 -8.95
CA ASN A 12 -10.02 -8.47 -9.17
C ASN A 12 -8.58 -8.86 -9.52
N ALA A 13 -7.59 -8.05 -9.13
CA ALA A 13 -6.19 -8.46 -9.28
C ALA A 13 -5.95 -9.74 -8.46
N PRO A 14 -5.26 -10.75 -9.04
CA PRO A 14 -5.03 -12.00 -8.31
C PRO A 14 -4.04 -11.83 -7.15
N LEU A 15 -4.16 -12.72 -6.17
CA LEU A 15 -3.25 -12.75 -5.02
C LEU A 15 -1.79 -12.81 -5.46
N SER A 16 -1.49 -13.62 -6.48
CA SER A 16 -0.12 -13.75 -7.00
C SER A 16 0.46 -12.42 -7.49
N THR A 17 -0.37 -11.55 -8.08
CA THR A 17 0.06 -10.23 -8.54
C THR A 17 0.42 -9.34 -7.35
N LEU A 18 -0.39 -9.36 -6.30
CA LEU A 18 -0.10 -8.61 -5.07
C LEU A 18 1.16 -9.12 -4.38
N GLU A 19 1.32 -10.44 -4.29
CA GLU A 19 2.52 -11.03 -3.70
C GLU A 19 3.79 -10.66 -4.48
N ALA A 20 3.73 -10.75 -5.80
CA ALA A 20 4.87 -10.38 -6.65
C ALA A 20 5.22 -8.90 -6.52
N ALA A 21 4.22 -8.03 -6.49
CA ALA A 21 4.42 -6.59 -6.32
C ALA A 21 5.10 -6.28 -4.98
N ILE A 22 4.64 -6.92 -3.91
CA ILE A 22 5.20 -6.73 -2.56
C ILE A 22 6.65 -7.22 -2.52
N ASP A 23 6.92 -8.42 -3.03
CA ASP A 23 8.27 -8.97 -3.02
C ASP A 23 9.26 -8.10 -3.79
N LYS A 24 8.85 -7.61 -4.95
CA LYS A 24 9.69 -6.74 -5.77
C LYS A 24 9.90 -5.38 -5.11
N ALA A 25 8.87 -4.81 -4.49
CA ALA A 25 8.99 -3.55 -3.78
C ALA A 25 9.93 -3.67 -2.58
N LEU A 26 9.79 -4.74 -1.79
CA LEU A 26 10.69 -4.99 -0.65
C LEU A 26 12.13 -5.19 -1.12
N ALA A 27 12.33 -5.99 -2.16
CA ALA A 27 13.67 -6.26 -2.70
C ALA A 27 14.33 -4.98 -3.22
N SER A 28 13.57 -4.07 -3.82
CA SER A 28 14.10 -2.81 -4.36
C SER A 28 14.73 -1.93 -3.26
N ALA A 29 14.31 -2.09 -2.02
CA ALA A 29 14.83 -1.33 -0.88
C ALA A 29 15.62 -2.21 0.09
N GLN A 30 15.94 -3.46 -0.30
CA GLN A 30 16.68 -4.43 0.54
C GLN A 30 15.96 -4.72 1.87
N LEU A 31 14.64 -4.85 1.79
CA LEU A 31 13.77 -5.12 2.93
C LEU A 31 13.18 -6.52 2.85
N ASN A 32 12.66 -7.03 3.98
CA ASN A 32 12.13 -8.38 4.10
C ASN A 32 10.67 -8.39 4.56
N ARG A 33 9.93 -9.44 4.20
CA ARG A 33 8.54 -9.65 4.66
C ARG A 33 8.43 -9.69 6.17
N ASP A 34 9.44 -10.21 6.87
CA ASP A 34 9.44 -10.30 8.33
C ASP A 34 9.33 -8.96 9.03
N GLN A 35 9.69 -7.89 8.34
CA GLN A 35 9.62 -6.53 8.87
C GLN A 35 8.22 -5.92 8.74
N VAL A 36 7.36 -6.49 7.91
CA VAL A 36 6.00 -5.97 7.64
C VAL A 36 5.10 -6.32 8.82
N VAL A 37 4.43 -5.31 9.37
CA VAL A 37 3.53 -5.50 10.51
C VAL A 37 2.09 -5.13 10.20
N GLN A 38 1.84 -4.42 9.11
CA GLN A 38 0.51 -3.93 8.78
C GLN A 38 0.38 -3.59 7.31
N LEU A 39 -0.84 -3.78 6.78
CA LEU A 39 -1.23 -3.33 5.44
C LEU A 39 -2.24 -2.18 5.56
N ALA A 40 -2.31 -1.34 4.53
CA ALA A 40 -3.27 -0.25 4.48
C ALA A 40 -3.73 -0.01 3.04
N SER A 41 -4.98 0.38 2.87
CA SER A 41 -5.54 0.70 1.57
C SER A 41 -6.75 1.63 1.72
N ILE A 42 -7.43 1.90 0.61
CA ILE A 42 -8.65 2.70 0.59
C ILE A 42 -9.86 1.80 0.88
N ASP A 43 -10.89 2.34 1.50
CA ASP A 43 -12.11 1.60 1.86
C ASP A 43 -12.85 1.03 0.65
N LYS A 44 -12.70 1.63 -0.52
CA LYS A 44 -13.25 1.09 -1.78
C LYS A 44 -12.70 -0.28 -2.13
N LYS A 45 -11.60 -0.70 -1.51
CA LYS A 45 -10.93 -2.00 -1.72
C LYS A 45 -11.22 -2.99 -0.59
N GLN A 46 -12.07 -2.66 0.36
CA GLN A 46 -12.36 -3.54 1.52
C GLN A 46 -13.00 -4.87 1.12
N ASP A 47 -13.56 -4.97 -0.07
CA ASP A 47 -14.15 -6.20 -0.62
C ASP A 47 -13.24 -6.89 -1.65
N GLU A 48 -12.00 -6.42 -1.83
CA GLU A 48 -11.03 -7.07 -2.71
C GLU A 48 -10.52 -8.37 -2.08
N LEU A 49 -10.91 -9.49 -2.69
CA LEU A 49 -10.61 -10.81 -2.15
C LEU A 49 -9.12 -11.04 -1.96
N ALA A 50 -8.30 -10.63 -2.95
CA ALA A 50 -6.84 -10.81 -2.88
C ALA A 50 -6.20 -10.06 -1.72
N LEU A 51 -6.69 -8.86 -1.39
CA LEU A 51 -6.20 -8.11 -0.23
C LEU A 51 -6.53 -8.83 1.08
N LEU A 52 -7.76 -9.33 1.19
CA LEU A 52 -8.20 -10.06 2.39
C LEU A 52 -7.43 -11.37 2.54
N GLN A 53 -7.20 -12.09 1.45
CA GLN A 53 -6.41 -13.31 1.44
C GLN A 53 -4.95 -13.05 1.85
N LEU A 54 -4.38 -11.95 1.34
CA LEU A 54 -3.01 -11.56 1.65
C LEU A 54 -2.83 -11.32 3.15
N GLY A 55 -3.73 -10.55 3.75
CA GLY A 55 -3.68 -10.26 5.19
C GLY A 55 -3.82 -11.52 6.02
N GLN A 56 -4.69 -12.44 5.61
CA GLN A 56 -4.92 -13.70 6.29
C GLN A 56 -3.73 -14.65 6.19
N LEU A 57 -3.16 -14.76 4.98
CA LEU A 57 -2.06 -15.67 4.70
C LEU A 57 -0.79 -15.31 5.48
N TYR A 58 -0.48 -14.03 5.59
CA TYR A 58 0.74 -13.56 6.24
C TYR A 58 0.51 -13.02 7.65
N HIS A 59 -0.71 -13.07 8.16
CA HIS A 59 -1.10 -12.52 9.46
C HIS A 59 -0.80 -11.03 9.57
N TRP A 60 -1.04 -10.29 8.49
CA TRP A 60 -0.91 -8.85 8.45
C TRP A 60 -2.28 -8.19 8.58
N PRO A 61 -2.56 -7.44 9.65
CA PRO A 61 -3.82 -6.70 9.75
C PRO A 61 -3.89 -5.63 8.68
N ILE A 62 -5.09 -5.40 8.14
CA ILE A 62 -5.33 -4.40 7.10
C ILE A 62 -6.18 -3.27 7.66
N GLN A 63 -5.72 -2.03 7.51
CA GLN A 63 -6.48 -0.84 7.83
C GLN A 63 -6.98 -0.21 6.54
N PHE A 64 -8.28 0.09 6.47
CA PHE A 64 -8.89 0.77 5.33
C PHE A 64 -9.27 2.20 5.73
N TYR A 65 -9.05 3.15 4.83
CA TYR A 65 -9.31 4.57 5.07
C TYR A 65 -10.24 5.14 4.00
N PRO A 66 -11.12 6.09 4.35
CA PRO A 66 -11.93 6.79 3.35
C PRO A 66 -11.06 7.73 2.51
N ALA A 67 -11.49 7.98 1.26
CA ALA A 67 -10.76 8.80 0.31
C ALA A 67 -10.44 10.20 0.86
N GLU A 68 -11.37 10.82 1.59
CA GLU A 68 -11.18 12.16 2.16
C GLU A 68 -10.04 12.21 3.17
N GLN A 69 -9.84 11.16 3.96
CA GLN A 69 -8.70 11.06 4.89
C GLN A 69 -7.39 10.92 4.12
N LEU A 70 -7.39 10.09 3.09
CA LEU A 70 -6.20 9.89 2.26
C LEU A 70 -5.83 11.17 1.51
N ALA A 71 -6.82 11.91 1.03
CA ALA A 71 -6.59 13.16 0.29
C ALA A 71 -5.93 14.25 1.14
N ALA A 72 -6.08 14.18 2.46
CA ALA A 72 -5.47 15.15 3.38
C ALA A 72 -3.98 14.89 3.63
N VAL A 73 -3.47 13.72 3.23
CA VAL A 73 -2.07 13.34 3.43
C VAL A 73 -1.20 13.97 2.35
N ILE A 74 -0.10 14.61 2.75
CA ILE A 74 0.89 15.14 1.81
C ILE A 74 1.73 13.98 1.30
N VAL A 75 1.76 13.81 -0.02
CA VAL A 75 2.49 12.73 -0.69
C VAL A 75 3.45 13.31 -1.73
N PRO A 76 4.58 12.60 -2.01
CA PRO A 76 5.58 13.13 -2.96
C PRO A 76 5.15 13.04 -4.42
N SER A 77 4.25 12.12 -4.76
CA SER A 77 3.87 11.85 -6.16
C SER A 77 2.35 11.81 -6.34
N PRO A 78 1.65 12.94 -6.18
CA PRO A 78 0.20 12.96 -6.40
C PRO A 78 -0.15 12.65 -7.85
N SER A 79 -1.28 11.95 -8.06
CA SER A 79 -1.74 11.55 -9.38
C SER A 79 -3.14 12.12 -9.66
N ALA A 80 -3.26 12.87 -10.76
CA ALA A 80 -4.54 13.41 -11.20
C ALA A 80 -5.52 12.31 -11.62
N VAL A 81 -5.00 11.22 -12.20
CA VAL A 81 -5.82 10.07 -12.62
C VAL A 81 -6.39 9.35 -11.41
N VAL A 82 -5.57 9.11 -10.39
CA VAL A 82 -6.01 8.47 -9.14
C VAL A 82 -7.03 9.36 -8.43
N LEU A 83 -6.81 10.67 -8.40
CA LEU A 83 -7.75 11.63 -7.81
C LEU A 83 -9.12 11.52 -8.49
N LYS A 84 -9.14 11.42 -9.82
CA LYS A 84 -10.39 11.35 -10.59
C LYS A 84 -11.23 10.11 -10.22
N TYR A 85 -10.60 8.95 -10.06
CA TYR A 85 -11.31 7.69 -9.84
C TYR A 85 -11.47 7.32 -8.37
N MET A 86 -10.57 7.73 -7.52
CA MET A 86 -10.53 7.31 -6.11
C MET A 86 -10.91 8.41 -5.12
N GLY A 87 -10.99 9.66 -5.56
CA GLY A 87 -11.27 10.79 -4.66
C GLY A 87 -10.07 11.22 -3.83
N THR A 88 -8.89 10.70 -4.13
CA THR A 88 -7.63 11.06 -3.48
C THR A 88 -6.50 10.97 -4.51
N PRO A 89 -5.48 11.84 -4.49
CA PRO A 89 -4.39 11.80 -5.45
C PRO A 89 -3.41 10.64 -5.22
N SER A 90 -3.49 9.95 -4.10
CA SER A 90 -2.66 8.78 -3.83
C SER A 90 -3.37 7.86 -2.85
N VAL A 91 -3.40 6.58 -3.17
CA VAL A 91 -3.95 5.55 -2.27
C VAL A 91 -2.83 4.91 -1.46
N SER A 92 -1.85 4.32 -2.15
CA SER A 92 -0.82 3.52 -1.48
C SER A 92 0.07 4.33 -0.54
N GLU A 93 0.58 5.46 -0.98
CA GLU A 93 1.44 6.32 -0.15
C GLU A 93 0.68 6.88 1.04
N ALA A 94 -0.51 7.45 0.79
CA ALA A 94 -1.31 8.07 1.84
C ALA A 94 -1.76 7.05 2.88
N ALA A 95 -2.21 5.88 2.45
CA ALA A 95 -2.67 4.83 3.37
C ALA A 95 -1.53 4.33 4.26
N ALA A 96 -0.35 4.11 3.68
CA ALA A 96 0.82 3.67 4.45
C ALA A 96 1.24 4.72 5.48
N ILE A 97 1.26 5.99 5.08
CA ILE A 97 1.62 7.10 5.97
C ILE A 97 0.64 7.21 7.14
N LEU A 98 -0.66 7.14 6.87
CA LEU A 98 -1.68 7.20 7.91
C LEU A 98 -1.55 6.03 8.88
N ALA A 99 -1.42 4.81 8.35
CA ALA A 99 -1.33 3.62 9.19
C ALA A 99 -0.06 3.60 10.05
N ALA A 100 1.04 4.12 9.53
CA ALA A 100 2.29 4.23 10.28
C ALA A 100 2.30 5.43 11.23
N ASN A 101 1.29 6.29 11.18
CA ASN A 101 1.16 7.50 11.99
C ASN A 101 2.40 8.39 11.88
N THR A 102 2.77 8.71 10.65
CA THR A 102 3.97 9.48 10.34
C THR A 102 3.72 10.42 9.15
N ASP A 103 4.76 10.83 8.47
CA ASP A 103 4.69 11.66 7.27
C ASP A 103 5.57 11.06 6.15
N MET A 104 5.62 11.75 5.00
CA MET A 104 6.33 11.24 3.83
C MET A 104 7.85 11.11 4.03
N SER A 105 8.41 11.67 5.10
CA SER A 105 9.84 11.52 5.37
C SER A 105 10.22 10.08 5.72
N ASP A 106 9.25 9.26 6.13
CA ASP A 106 9.46 7.85 6.43
C ASP A 106 9.12 6.91 5.28
N LEU A 107 8.80 7.45 4.09
CA LEU A 107 8.60 6.65 2.89
C LEU A 107 9.93 6.08 2.41
N LEU A 108 10.03 4.76 2.39
CA LEU A 108 11.21 4.04 1.88
C LEU A 108 11.03 3.67 0.41
N VAL A 109 9.81 3.37 0.00
CA VAL A 109 9.42 3.13 -1.39
C VAL A 109 8.17 3.95 -1.65
N GLU A 110 8.25 4.89 -2.59
CA GLU A 110 7.12 5.79 -2.87
C GLU A 110 5.97 5.05 -3.55
N LYS A 111 6.20 4.55 -4.75
CA LYS A 111 5.21 3.79 -5.51
C LYS A 111 5.92 2.75 -6.35
N TYR A 112 5.84 1.51 -5.96
CA TYR A 112 6.31 0.41 -6.80
C TYR A 112 5.12 -0.11 -7.59
N LYS A 113 5.15 0.07 -8.90
CA LYS A 113 4.07 -0.37 -9.79
C LYS A 113 4.45 -1.68 -10.46
N TYR A 114 3.55 -2.64 -10.42
CA TYR A 114 3.75 -3.94 -11.01
C TYR A 114 2.52 -4.35 -11.81
N CYS A 115 2.75 -4.79 -13.05
CA CYS A 115 1.69 -5.36 -13.88
C CYS A 115 1.89 -6.88 -13.96
N GLY A 116 0.88 -7.63 -13.54
CA GLY A 116 0.92 -9.08 -13.60
C GLY A 116 0.72 -9.60 -15.03
N ASP A 117 0.98 -10.90 -15.22
CA ASP A 117 0.88 -11.54 -16.53
C ASP A 117 -0.54 -11.46 -17.12
N GLU A 118 -1.56 -11.39 -16.27
CA GLU A 118 -2.96 -11.26 -16.68
C GLU A 118 -3.38 -9.82 -16.98
N GLY A 119 -2.46 -8.85 -16.89
CA GLY A 119 -2.72 -7.45 -17.21
C GLY A 119 -3.28 -6.62 -16.07
N LYS A 120 -3.35 -7.15 -14.85
CA LYS A 120 -3.81 -6.39 -13.68
C LYS A 120 -2.63 -5.76 -12.96
N ASN A 121 -2.84 -4.54 -12.47
CA ASN A 121 -1.80 -3.75 -11.82
C ASN A 121 -1.94 -3.79 -10.30
N ALA A 122 -0.80 -3.73 -9.62
CA ALA A 122 -0.73 -3.52 -8.18
C ALA A 122 0.32 -2.45 -7.89
N THR A 123 0.07 -1.64 -6.88
CA THR A 123 0.97 -0.57 -6.45
C THR A 123 1.27 -0.76 -4.97
N VAL A 124 2.55 -0.67 -4.62
CA VAL A 124 3.02 -0.84 -3.24
C VAL A 124 3.84 0.37 -2.83
N SER A 125 3.49 0.93 -1.68
CA SER A 125 4.30 1.95 -1.01
C SER A 125 4.75 1.38 0.33
N ILE A 126 5.96 1.68 0.74
CA ILE A 126 6.54 1.15 1.99
C ILE A 126 6.94 2.31 2.89
N VAL A 127 6.42 2.30 4.10
CA VAL A 127 6.71 3.33 5.11
C VAL A 127 7.30 2.66 6.35
N ARG A 128 8.32 3.29 6.90
CA ARG A 128 8.91 2.86 8.16
C ARG A 128 8.07 3.40 9.32
N MET A 129 7.70 2.53 10.25
CA MET A 129 7.09 2.98 11.51
C MET A 129 8.17 3.54 12.42
N ARG A 130 7.90 4.73 12.98
CA ARG A 130 8.78 5.29 14.00
C ARG A 130 8.62 4.51 15.30
N VAL A 131 9.74 4.16 15.91
CA VAL A 131 9.72 3.47 17.21
C VAL A 131 9.58 4.54 18.29
N ASN A 132 8.53 4.41 19.11
CA ASN A 132 8.39 5.22 20.32
C ASN A 132 9.23 4.59 21.41
N THR A 133 10.30 5.26 21.74
CA THR A 133 11.13 4.85 22.87
C THR A 133 10.83 5.72 24.08
#